data_410e6c727b4aa677bb4ef6c4fd8106be
#
_entry.id   410e6c727b4aa677bb4ef6c4fd8106be
#
_cell.length_a   1.000
_cell.length_b   1.000
_cell.length_c   1.000
_cell.angle_alpha   90.00
_cell.angle_beta   90.00
_cell.angle_gamma   90.00
#
_symmetry.space_group_name_H-M   'P 1'
#
loop_
_entity.id
_entity.type
_entity.pdbx_description
1 polymer ?
#
loop_
_entity_poly.entity_id
_entity_poly.type
_entity_poly.pdbx_seq_one_letter_code
_entity_poly.pdbx_strand_id
1 'polypeptide(L)'
;ADILVIGTPLWLGEESSVCRVLIERLYGMSGELNDKGQSIFYGKVAGSVITGNEDGIKHTAMTLGFAMSHLGYTIPPQADCGWIGEAGPGPSYGDALDDGSRAGIGNDFTQRNTTIMTWNLLHLAAMLKAAGGYPTQGNDRRAWQAGDRFGYENPEYRS
;
A
#
# COMPACT_ATOMS: atom_id res chain seq x y z
N ALA A 1 -9.70 7.53 -7.42
CA ALA A 1 -8.27 7.54 -7.76
C ALA A 1 -7.83 6.14 -8.12
N ASP A 2 -6.86 6.02 -9.03
CA ASP A 2 -6.31 4.73 -9.48
C ASP A 2 -5.11 4.30 -8.62
N ILE A 3 -4.48 5.25 -7.93
CA ILE A 3 -3.30 5.05 -7.10
C ILE A 3 -3.54 5.63 -5.71
N LEU A 4 -3.20 4.87 -4.66
CA LEU A 4 -3.14 5.31 -3.27
C LEU A 4 -1.69 5.24 -2.79
N VAL A 5 -1.15 6.34 -2.27
CA VAL A 5 0.12 6.33 -1.54
C VAL A 5 -0.16 6.79 -0.11
N ILE A 6 0.16 5.94 0.85
CA ILE A 6 0.02 6.26 2.27
C ILE A 6 1.36 6.78 2.80
N GLY A 7 1.35 8.02 3.28
CA GLY A 7 2.49 8.61 3.98
C GLY A 7 2.32 8.53 5.50
N THR A 8 3.36 8.11 6.22
CA THR A 8 3.35 8.09 7.68
C THR A 8 4.73 8.38 8.26
N PRO A 9 4.81 9.09 9.39
CA PRO A 9 6.00 9.06 10.21
C PRO A 9 6.16 7.68 10.84
N LEU A 10 7.41 7.35 11.16
CA LEU A 10 7.77 6.16 11.92
C LEU A 10 7.93 6.55 13.39
N TRP A 11 7.11 5.97 14.26
CA TRP A 11 7.15 6.18 15.70
C TRP A 11 7.19 4.84 16.43
N LEU A 12 8.23 4.61 17.22
CA LEU A 12 8.45 3.35 17.97
C LEU A 12 8.39 2.10 17.05
N GLY A 13 8.91 2.23 15.83
CA GLY A 13 8.93 1.12 14.87
C GLY A 13 7.64 0.90 14.10
N GLU A 14 6.58 1.71 14.33
CA GLU A 14 5.25 1.54 13.77
C GLU A 14 4.76 2.80 13.02
N GLU A 15 3.69 2.67 12.27
CA GLU A 15 2.99 3.83 11.73
C GLU A 15 2.31 4.66 12.82
N SER A 16 2.07 5.94 12.52
CA SER A 16 1.35 6.82 13.45
C SER A 16 -0.09 6.36 13.71
N SER A 17 -0.63 6.71 14.87
CA SER A 17 -2.04 6.44 15.21
C SER A 17 -3.02 7.05 14.19
N VAL A 18 -2.69 8.18 13.59
CA VAL A 18 -3.50 8.80 12.53
C VAL A 18 -3.51 7.92 11.28
N CYS A 19 -2.37 7.34 10.91
CA CYS A 19 -2.28 6.39 9.81
C CYS A 19 -3.09 5.12 10.11
N ARG A 20 -3.01 4.61 11.35
CA ARG A 20 -3.82 3.46 11.78
C ARG A 20 -5.31 3.75 11.66
N VAL A 21 -5.78 4.91 12.08
CA VAL A 21 -7.19 5.33 11.92
C VAL A 21 -7.60 5.38 10.44
N LEU A 22 -6.71 5.84 9.55
CA LEU A 22 -6.98 5.81 8.11
C LEU A 22 -7.19 4.37 7.62
N ILE A 23 -6.31 3.43 8.01
CA ILE A 23 -6.42 2.01 7.63
C ILE A 23 -7.73 1.41 8.14
N GLU A 24 -8.10 1.68 9.38
CA GLU A 24 -9.35 1.18 9.98
C GLU A 24 -10.59 1.74 9.27
N ARG A 25 -10.55 3.00 8.83
CA ARG A 25 -11.63 3.60 8.03
C ARG A 25 -11.73 2.97 6.64
N LEU A 26 -10.59 2.69 6.00
CA LEU A 26 -10.57 1.93 4.73
C LEU A 26 -11.11 0.51 4.94
N TYR A 27 -10.75 -0.14 6.06
CA TYR A 27 -11.27 -1.45 6.42
C TYR A 27 -12.78 -1.43 6.65
N GLY A 28 -13.34 -0.36 7.20
CA GLY A 28 -14.79 -0.16 7.32
C GLY A 28 -15.53 -0.22 5.98
N MET A 29 -14.83 -0.02 4.86
CA MET A 29 -15.36 -0.13 3.49
C MET A 29 -15.13 -1.51 2.86
N SER A 30 -14.58 -2.49 3.58
CA SER A 30 -14.20 -3.81 3.05
C SER A 30 -15.39 -4.64 2.55
N GLY A 31 -16.61 -4.29 2.97
CA GLY A 31 -17.86 -4.88 2.49
C GLY A 31 -18.38 -4.30 1.17
N GLU A 32 -17.86 -3.13 0.77
CA GLU A 32 -18.32 -2.45 -0.44
C GLU A 32 -17.83 -3.17 -1.70
N LEU A 33 -18.74 -3.34 -2.65
CA LEU A 33 -18.45 -4.05 -3.91
C LEU A 33 -18.65 -3.12 -5.10
N ASN A 34 -17.79 -3.29 -6.10
CA ASN A 34 -17.93 -2.66 -7.41
C ASN A 34 -19.00 -3.38 -8.26
N ASP A 35 -19.25 -2.90 -9.46
CA ASP A 35 -20.25 -3.48 -10.37
C ASP A 35 -19.95 -4.93 -10.76
N LYS A 36 -18.69 -5.35 -10.63
CA LYS A 36 -18.23 -6.72 -10.90
C LYS A 36 -18.34 -7.67 -9.70
N GLY A 37 -18.89 -7.23 -8.56
CA GLY A 37 -18.96 -8.05 -7.35
C GLY A 37 -17.64 -8.19 -6.59
N GLN A 38 -16.62 -7.46 -6.98
CA GLN A 38 -15.31 -7.41 -6.34
C GLN A 38 -15.25 -6.27 -5.32
N SER A 39 -14.25 -6.28 -4.41
CA SER A 39 -13.98 -5.11 -3.57
C SER A 39 -13.85 -3.83 -4.43
N ILE A 40 -14.36 -2.71 -3.91
CA ILE A 40 -14.24 -1.39 -4.58
C ILE A 40 -12.80 -0.95 -4.82
N PHE A 41 -11.83 -1.59 -4.16
CA PHE A 41 -10.40 -1.31 -4.30
C PHE A 41 -9.73 -2.14 -5.40
N TYR A 42 -10.40 -3.14 -5.98
CA TYR A 42 -9.85 -3.92 -7.09
C TYR A 42 -9.59 -3.03 -8.32
N GLY A 43 -8.49 -3.32 -9.00
CA GLY A 43 -8.05 -2.53 -10.15
C GLY A 43 -7.31 -1.24 -9.79
N LYS A 44 -7.11 -0.97 -8.49
CA LYS A 44 -6.31 0.14 -7.97
C LYS A 44 -4.98 -0.38 -7.44
N VAL A 45 -3.97 0.48 -7.39
CA VAL A 45 -2.64 0.15 -6.88
C VAL A 45 -2.33 0.96 -5.62
N ALA A 46 -1.44 0.45 -4.78
CA ALA A 46 -1.03 1.18 -3.59
C ALA A 46 0.47 1.01 -3.27
N GLY A 47 0.99 2.01 -2.56
CA GLY A 47 2.34 2.06 -2.04
C GLY A 47 2.42 2.92 -0.79
N SER A 48 3.61 3.00 -0.18
CA SER A 48 3.81 3.76 1.06
C SER A 48 5.10 4.57 1.07
N VAL A 49 5.04 5.72 1.76
CA VAL A 49 6.20 6.59 2.04
C VAL A 49 6.33 6.72 3.55
N ILE A 50 7.50 6.36 4.09
CA ILE A 50 7.73 6.29 5.52
C ILE A 50 9.01 7.04 5.86
N THR A 51 8.94 7.95 6.83
CA THR A 51 10.12 8.70 7.31
C THR A 51 10.14 8.72 8.84
N GLY A 52 11.33 8.73 9.40
CA GLY A 52 11.51 8.81 10.85
C GLY A 52 12.95 8.82 11.28
N ASN A 53 13.18 8.86 12.58
CA ASN A 53 14.50 8.88 13.19
C ASN A 53 14.76 7.60 14.01
N GLU A 54 14.04 6.54 13.72
CA GLU A 54 14.17 5.24 14.37
C GLU A 54 14.14 4.13 13.30
N ASP A 55 14.63 2.95 13.66
CA ASP A 55 14.54 1.79 12.80
C ASP A 55 13.10 1.26 12.71
N GLY A 56 12.74 0.61 11.61
CA GLY A 56 11.41 -0.01 11.44
C GLY A 56 10.66 0.32 10.16
N ILE A 57 11.26 1.06 9.20
CA ILE A 57 10.61 1.37 7.92
C ILE A 57 10.06 0.11 7.25
N LYS A 58 10.84 -0.96 7.21
CA LYS A 58 10.41 -2.19 6.51
C LYS A 58 9.30 -2.92 7.27
N HIS A 59 9.30 -2.88 8.58
CA HIS A 59 8.19 -3.42 9.38
C HIS A 59 6.89 -2.67 9.08
N THR A 60 6.91 -1.34 9.15
CA THR A 60 5.76 -0.50 8.83
C THR A 60 5.31 -0.68 7.37
N ALA A 61 6.25 -0.76 6.42
CA ALA A 61 5.92 -1.00 5.02
C ALA A 61 5.22 -2.35 4.81
N MET A 62 5.64 -3.41 5.52
CA MET A 62 4.98 -4.72 5.47
C MET A 62 3.55 -4.64 6.03
N THR A 63 3.35 -3.96 7.14
CA THR A 63 2.03 -3.77 7.76
C THR A 63 1.09 -3.02 6.83
N LEU A 64 1.54 -1.90 6.25
CA LEU A 64 0.76 -1.11 5.29
C LEU A 64 0.49 -1.90 4.00
N GLY A 65 1.51 -2.58 3.47
CA GLY A 65 1.39 -3.40 2.27
C GLY A 65 0.38 -4.52 2.44
N PHE A 66 0.41 -5.23 3.57
CA PHE A 66 -0.58 -6.25 3.90
C PHE A 66 -1.99 -5.66 4.01
N ALA A 67 -2.17 -4.58 4.75
CA ALA A 67 -3.48 -3.95 4.93
C ALA A 67 -4.08 -3.53 3.58
N MET A 68 -3.31 -2.86 2.73
CA MET A 68 -3.78 -2.43 1.41
C MET A 68 -4.08 -3.62 0.49
N SER A 69 -3.21 -4.63 0.47
CA SER A 69 -3.44 -5.86 -0.31
C SER A 69 -4.69 -6.61 0.14
N HIS A 70 -4.89 -6.74 1.46
CA HIS A 70 -6.09 -7.36 2.04
C HIS A 70 -7.39 -6.63 1.63
N LEU A 71 -7.35 -5.31 1.53
CA LEU A 71 -8.49 -4.51 1.07
C LEU A 71 -8.79 -4.69 -0.42
N GLY A 72 -7.82 -5.12 -1.23
CA GLY A 72 -7.99 -5.35 -2.66
C GLY A 72 -7.13 -4.49 -3.57
N TYR A 73 -6.24 -3.66 -3.03
CA TYR A 73 -5.25 -2.95 -3.84
C TYR A 73 -4.19 -3.92 -4.36
N THR A 74 -3.70 -3.65 -5.55
CA THR A 74 -2.54 -4.36 -6.11
C THR A 74 -1.26 -3.65 -5.69
N ILE A 75 -0.31 -4.40 -5.17
CA ILE A 75 0.98 -3.88 -4.69
C ILE A 75 2.06 -4.21 -5.72
N PRO A 76 2.65 -3.23 -6.41
CA PRO A 76 3.72 -3.49 -7.36
C PRO A 76 5.04 -3.85 -6.64
N PRO A 77 6.05 -4.35 -7.38
CA PRO A 77 7.41 -4.47 -6.83
C PRO A 77 7.91 -3.12 -6.29
N GLN A 78 8.63 -3.17 -5.16
CA GLN A 78 9.22 -1.97 -4.53
C GLN A 78 8.18 -0.86 -4.30
N ALA A 79 7.04 -1.21 -3.72
CA ALA A 79 5.92 -0.31 -3.46
C ALA A 79 6.12 0.55 -2.21
N ASP A 80 7.31 0.54 -1.61
CA ASP A 80 7.65 1.37 -0.47
C ASP A 80 8.91 2.18 -0.72
N CYS A 81 8.94 3.37 -0.16
CA CYS A 81 10.15 4.17 -0.04
C CYS A 81 10.16 4.89 1.30
N GLY A 82 11.34 5.36 1.69
CA GLY A 82 11.46 6.08 2.93
C GLY A 82 12.86 6.56 3.24
N TRP A 83 12.98 7.30 4.34
CA TRP A 83 14.23 7.82 4.85
C TRP A 83 14.25 7.70 6.36
N ILE A 84 15.38 7.24 6.90
CA ILE A 84 15.67 7.21 8.33
C ILE A 84 16.78 8.17 8.62
N GLY A 85 16.54 9.12 9.53
CA GLY A 85 17.57 9.95 10.16
C GLY A 85 18.25 9.24 11.32
N GLU A 86 19.18 9.95 11.97
CA GLU A 86 19.80 9.46 13.20
C GLU A 86 18.74 9.28 14.29
N ALA A 87 18.86 8.19 15.04
CA ALA A 87 17.98 7.93 16.17
C ALA A 87 18.13 9.00 17.26
N GLY A 88 17.01 9.44 17.83
CA GLY A 88 16.96 10.50 18.85
C GLY A 88 16.54 11.86 18.29
N PRO A 89 17.00 12.99 18.86
CA PRO A 89 16.54 14.32 18.49
C PRO A 89 17.20 14.88 17.22
N GLY A 90 17.54 14.02 16.27
CA GLY A 90 18.08 14.43 14.97
C GLY A 90 17.07 15.15 14.09
N PRO A 91 17.51 15.77 12.98
CA PRO A 91 16.62 16.46 12.06
C PRO A 91 15.65 15.49 11.38
N SER A 92 14.45 15.96 11.08
CA SER A 92 13.49 15.25 10.23
C SER A 92 13.81 15.41 8.75
N TYR A 93 13.24 14.54 7.91
CA TYR A 93 13.43 14.66 6.48
C TYR A 93 12.99 16.03 5.95
N GLY A 94 13.90 16.72 5.28
CA GLY A 94 13.67 18.04 4.71
C GLY A 94 13.96 19.22 5.65
N ASP A 95 14.31 18.96 6.92
CA ASP A 95 14.72 20.05 7.85
C ASP A 95 15.98 20.76 7.34
N ALA A 96 16.04 22.07 7.58
CA ALA A 96 17.22 22.86 7.26
C ALA A 96 18.40 22.48 8.18
N LEU A 97 19.57 22.30 7.61
CA LEU A 97 20.81 22.04 8.33
C LEU A 97 21.69 23.30 8.39
N ASP A 98 22.63 23.34 9.33
CA ASP A 98 23.52 24.51 9.57
C ASP A 98 24.40 24.85 8.37
N ASP A 99 24.68 23.87 7.51
CA ASP A 99 25.45 24.04 6.27
C ASP A 99 24.62 24.58 5.08
N GLY A 100 23.34 24.87 5.31
CA GLY A 100 22.40 25.34 4.30
C GLY A 100 21.76 24.24 3.45
N SER A 101 22.13 22.99 3.67
CA SER A 101 21.49 21.83 3.03
C SER A 101 20.19 21.43 3.74
N ARG A 102 19.54 20.37 3.26
CA ARG A 102 18.35 19.81 3.91
C ARG A 102 18.53 18.33 4.19
N ALA A 103 18.13 17.91 5.38
CA ALA A 103 18.26 16.54 5.85
C ALA A 103 17.56 15.54 4.90
N GLY A 104 18.29 14.53 4.48
CA GLY A 104 17.78 13.42 3.66
C GLY A 104 17.55 13.73 2.19
N ILE A 105 17.44 15.00 1.77
CA ILE A 105 17.11 15.36 0.38
C ILE A 105 18.20 14.88 -0.61
N GLY A 106 19.46 14.93 -0.23
CA GLY A 106 20.59 14.45 -1.03
C GLY A 106 20.82 12.93 -0.95
N ASN A 107 19.97 12.16 -0.24
CA ASN A 107 20.17 10.74 -0.09
C ASN A 107 19.80 9.98 -1.37
N ASP A 108 20.82 9.51 -2.10
CA ASP A 108 20.65 8.82 -3.39
C ASP A 108 19.80 7.56 -3.29
N PHE A 109 19.96 6.78 -2.23
CA PHE A 109 19.16 5.58 -2.01
C PHE A 109 17.64 5.90 -1.87
N THR A 110 17.31 6.93 -1.08
CA THR A 110 15.92 7.39 -0.92
C THR A 110 15.34 7.90 -2.24
N GLN A 111 16.10 8.73 -2.97
CA GLN A 111 15.66 9.27 -4.26
C GLN A 111 15.43 8.16 -5.29
N ARG A 112 16.39 7.22 -5.40
CA ARG A 112 16.28 6.07 -6.30
C ARG A 112 15.03 5.24 -5.99
N ASN A 113 14.83 4.88 -4.73
CA ASN A 113 13.69 4.06 -4.33
C ASN A 113 12.36 4.79 -4.53
N THR A 114 12.30 6.08 -4.26
CA THR A 114 11.11 6.90 -4.53
C THR A 114 10.79 6.93 -6.02
N THR A 115 11.81 7.09 -6.87
CA THR A 115 11.66 7.07 -8.32
C THR A 115 11.15 5.72 -8.80
N ILE A 116 11.76 4.62 -8.36
CA ILE A 116 11.35 3.25 -8.75
C ILE A 116 9.91 2.97 -8.29
N MET A 117 9.57 3.27 -7.04
CA MET A 117 8.22 3.12 -6.53
C MET A 117 7.21 3.88 -7.39
N THR A 118 7.50 5.15 -7.66
CA THR A 118 6.60 6.02 -8.44
C THR A 118 6.32 5.43 -9.82
N TRP A 119 7.35 5.02 -10.55
CA TRP A 119 7.18 4.44 -11.88
C TRP A 119 6.47 3.09 -11.84
N ASN A 120 6.77 2.24 -10.86
CA ASN A 120 6.09 0.94 -10.72
C ASN A 120 4.60 1.12 -10.41
N LEU A 121 4.24 2.09 -9.57
CA LEU A 121 2.83 2.43 -9.33
C LEU A 121 2.13 2.92 -10.59
N LEU A 122 2.75 3.82 -11.35
CA LEU A 122 2.21 4.37 -12.59
C LEU A 122 2.03 3.28 -13.66
N HIS A 123 3.04 2.45 -13.86
CA HIS A 123 2.99 1.37 -14.84
C HIS A 123 1.91 0.34 -14.50
N LEU A 124 1.85 -0.12 -13.26
CA LEU A 124 0.85 -1.10 -12.85
C LEU A 124 -0.57 -0.53 -12.92
N ALA A 125 -0.77 0.72 -12.51
CA ALA A 125 -2.07 1.39 -12.63
C ALA A 125 -2.50 1.51 -14.10
N ALA A 126 -1.58 1.86 -15.00
CA ALA A 126 -1.86 1.94 -16.43
C ALA A 126 -2.22 0.56 -17.02
N MET A 127 -1.49 -0.50 -16.66
CA MET A 127 -1.77 -1.87 -17.09
C MET A 127 -3.15 -2.34 -16.62
N LEU A 128 -3.48 -2.15 -15.34
CA LEU A 128 -4.78 -2.52 -14.79
C LEU A 128 -5.92 -1.74 -15.44
N LYS A 129 -5.73 -0.45 -15.67
CA LYS A 129 -6.72 0.39 -16.34
C LYS A 129 -6.95 -0.04 -17.79
N ALA A 130 -5.90 -0.34 -18.53
CA ALA A 130 -5.99 -0.84 -19.90
C ALA A 130 -6.69 -2.20 -19.99
N ALA A 131 -6.48 -3.07 -18.99
CA ALA A 131 -7.16 -4.38 -18.88
C ALA A 131 -8.61 -4.30 -18.37
N GLY A 132 -9.09 -3.12 -17.96
CA GLY A 132 -10.40 -2.97 -17.32
C GLY A 132 -10.46 -3.56 -15.89
N GLY A 133 -9.33 -3.64 -15.20
CA GLY A 133 -9.16 -4.23 -13.88
C GLY A 133 -9.06 -5.76 -13.93
N TYR A 134 -9.34 -6.42 -12.80
CA TYR A 134 -9.33 -7.88 -12.72
C TYR A 134 -10.57 -8.49 -13.38
N PRO A 135 -10.43 -9.65 -14.08
CA PRO A 135 -11.57 -10.47 -14.48
C PRO A 135 -12.41 -10.89 -13.26
N THR A 136 -13.70 -11.15 -13.48
CA THR A 136 -14.62 -11.57 -12.39
C THR A 136 -14.50 -13.04 -12.03
N GLN A 137 -13.94 -13.85 -12.91
CA GLN A 137 -13.80 -15.29 -12.66
C GLN A 137 -12.98 -15.56 -11.40
N GLY A 138 -13.60 -16.21 -10.42
CA GLY A 138 -12.96 -16.60 -9.17
C GLY A 138 -12.95 -15.54 -8.06
N ASN A 139 -13.43 -14.32 -8.32
CA ASN A 139 -13.37 -13.23 -7.34
C ASN A 139 -14.65 -12.36 -7.24
N ASP A 140 -15.74 -12.76 -7.89
CA ASP A 140 -17.07 -12.17 -7.68
C ASP A 140 -17.67 -12.71 -6.38
N ARG A 141 -17.72 -11.85 -5.36
CA ARG A 141 -18.22 -12.21 -4.02
C ARG A 141 -19.73 -12.46 -4.01
N ARG A 142 -20.48 -11.80 -4.90
CA ARG A 142 -21.93 -12.03 -5.04
C ARG A 142 -22.22 -13.40 -5.64
N ALA A 143 -21.47 -13.78 -6.68
CA ALA A 143 -21.57 -15.11 -7.28
C ALA A 143 -21.22 -16.21 -6.26
N TRP A 144 -20.16 -16.00 -5.47
CA TRP A 144 -19.80 -16.94 -4.40
C TRP A 144 -20.92 -17.10 -3.36
N GLN A 145 -21.52 -15.99 -2.92
CA GLN A 145 -22.68 -16.00 -2.00
C GLN A 145 -23.90 -16.71 -2.59
N ALA A 146 -24.09 -16.61 -3.91
CA ALA A 146 -25.14 -17.30 -4.64
C ALA A 146 -24.88 -18.80 -4.87
N GLY A 147 -23.72 -19.31 -4.44
CA GLY A 147 -23.36 -20.74 -4.53
C GLY A 147 -22.38 -21.10 -5.63
N ASP A 148 -21.94 -20.14 -6.47
CA ASP A 148 -20.90 -20.40 -7.46
C ASP A 148 -19.55 -20.68 -6.75
N ARG A 149 -18.84 -21.68 -7.22
CA ARG A 149 -17.50 -22.06 -6.71
C ARG A 149 -16.42 -21.89 -7.75
N PHE A 150 -16.73 -21.32 -8.92
CA PHE A 150 -15.80 -21.01 -10.00
C PHE A 150 -14.95 -22.23 -10.47
N GLY A 151 -15.54 -23.43 -10.36
CA GLY A 151 -14.84 -24.68 -10.67
C GLY A 151 -13.96 -25.21 -9.52
N TYR A 152 -13.90 -24.53 -8.38
CA TYR A 152 -13.22 -25.04 -7.19
C TYR A 152 -14.11 -26.03 -6.45
N GLU A 153 -13.69 -27.29 -6.38
CA GLU A 153 -14.32 -28.33 -5.56
C GLU A 153 -13.35 -28.77 -4.48
N ASN A 154 -13.61 -28.36 -3.24
CA ASN A 154 -12.85 -28.90 -2.11
C ASN A 154 -13.44 -30.26 -1.68
N PRO A 155 -12.69 -31.38 -1.87
CA PRO A 155 -13.20 -32.71 -1.51
C PRO A 155 -13.49 -32.88 -0.02
N GLU A 156 -12.86 -32.08 0.86
CA GLU A 156 -13.08 -32.15 2.31
C GLU A 156 -14.46 -31.59 2.74
N TYR A 157 -15.08 -30.77 1.89
CA TYR A 157 -16.38 -30.16 2.16
C TYR A 157 -17.49 -30.66 1.23
N ARG A 158 -17.27 -31.76 0.54
CA ARG A 158 -18.33 -32.44 -0.20
C ARG A 158 -19.26 -33.14 0.81
N SER A 159 -20.44 -32.59 0.99
CA SER A 159 -21.53 -33.26 1.71
C SER A 159 -22.24 -34.25 0.80
#